data_1b08d7f5c80094a2460c199553aa8057
#
_entry.id   1b08d7f5c80094a2460c199553aa8057
#
_cell.length_a   1.000
_cell.length_b   1.000
_cell.length_c   1.000
_cell.angle_alpha   90.00
_cell.angle_beta   90.00
_cell.angle_gamma   90.00
#
_symmetry.space_group_name_H-M   'P 1'
#
loop_
_entity.id
_entity.type
_entity.pdbx_description
1 polymer ?
#
loop_
_entity_poly.entity_id
_entity_poly.type
_entity_poly.pdbx_seq_one_letter_code
_entity_poly.pdbx_strand_id
1 'polypeptide(L)'
;MKNYLLSGAFLVPLFSFAQIGIETSTPQKTLHVNGSLQVVNEINVGGNATTAGSAGTTGQILTSNGPAAAPSWQTLNTISGTINGAYYVQGTTTASANAGQTIDVPGVTYTVTVPAGKTQTFLFTIIGYALDISSGTTSQGVFTLLQNGTKISSAYVSKAGIFSNSGLSGGLVNMPVPVTFLKSVSLSSGTYTFKVQYVSWVGTASVNVVPSTFAGYNGDTEAMLTKMQILVYNN
;
A
#
# COMPACT_ATOMS: atom_id res chain seq x y z
N MET A 1 27.33 -71.37 -43.38
CA MET A 1 26.49 -70.18 -43.39
C MET A 1 25.69 -70.07 -42.10
N LYS A 2 26.35 -70.03 -40.92
CA LYS A 2 25.58 -69.97 -39.63
C LYS A 2 26.01 -68.84 -38.67
N ASN A 3 26.96 -67.98 -39.06
CA ASN A 3 27.56 -67.03 -38.13
C ASN A 3 27.23 -65.55 -38.45
N TYR A 4 26.35 -65.23 -39.43
CA TYR A 4 26.04 -63.84 -39.76
C TYR A 4 24.73 -63.34 -39.15
N LEU A 5 23.97 -64.23 -38.51
CA LEU A 5 22.66 -63.81 -37.90
C LEU A 5 22.85 -63.22 -36.48
N LEU A 6 23.98 -63.44 -35.85
CA LEU A 6 24.23 -62.96 -34.47
C LEU A 6 24.83 -61.54 -34.43
N SER A 7 25.48 -61.12 -35.55
CA SER A 7 26.04 -59.72 -35.60
C SER A 7 25.08 -58.65 -35.96
N GLY A 8 23.88 -58.98 -36.48
CA GLY A 8 22.86 -57.99 -36.85
C GLY A 8 22.01 -57.52 -35.68
N ALA A 9 21.96 -58.28 -34.59
CA ALA A 9 21.09 -57.95 -33.44
C ALA A 9 21.67 -56.88 -32.50
N PHE A 10 22.94 -56.47 -32.70
CA PHE A 10 23.66 -55.56 -31.81
C PHE A 10 23.70 -54.09 -32.27
N LEU A 11 23.05 -53.78 -33.39
CA LEU A 11 23.06 -52.43 -34.01
C LEU A 11 21.70 -51.77 -34.07
N VAL A 12 20.78 -52.07 -33.15
CA VAL A 12 19.61 -51.21 -32.93
C VAL A 12 20.02 -50.10 -31.99
N PRO A 13 20.18 -48.84 -32.44
CA PRO A 13 20.39 -47.74 -31.52
C PRO A 13 19.16 -47.63 -30.64
N LEU A 14 19.30 -47.97 -29.37
CA LEU A 14 18.30 -47.66 -28.36
C LEU A 14 18.26 -46.13 -28.20
N PHE A 15 17.43 -45.47 -28.98
CA PHE A 15 17.02 -44.12 -28.70
C PHE A 15 16.14 -44.16 -27.46
N SER A 16 16.74 -44.32 -26.30
CA SER A 16 16.07 -44.12 -25.03
C SER A 16 15.97 -42.61 -24.79
N PHE A 17 14.81 -42.03 -25.06
CA PHE A 17 14.47 -40.73 -24.49
C PHE A 17 14.40 -40.92 -22.97
N ALA A 18 15.45 -40.50 -22.28
CA ALA A 18 15.56 -40.67 -20.84
C ALA A 18 14.61 -39.67 -20.13
N GLN A 19 13.33 -39.97 -20.12
CA GLN A 19 12.41 -39.37 -19.17
C GLN A 19 12.53 -40.09 -17.83
N ILE A 20 12.67 -39.31 -16.77
CA ILE A 20 12.76 -39.84 -15.41
C ILE A 20 11.39 -39.71 -14.75
N GLY A 21 10.75 -40.86 -14.52
CA GLY A 21 9.52 -40.95 -13.75
C GLY A 21 9.81 -41.50 -12.36
N ILE A 22 9.43 -40.80 -11.32
CA ILE A 22 9.43 -41.28 -9.94
C ILE A 22 8.00 -41.56 -9.55
N GLU A 23 7.70 -42.80 -9.18
CA GLU A 23 6.33 -43.30 -8.89
C GLU A 23 5.33 -43.10 -10.05
N THR A 24 5.80 -43.05 -11.29
CA THR A 24 4.95 -43.00 -12.48
C THR A 24 5.59 -43.76 -13.64
N SER A 25 4.81 -44.58 -14.32
CA SER A 25 5.19 -45.31 -15.54
C SER A 25 4.95 -44.49 -16.82
N THR A 26 4.26 -43.35 -16.73
CA THR A 26 3.89 -42.48 -17.85
C THR A 26 4.34 -41.05 -17.60
N PRO A 27 5.66 -40.76 -17.62
CA PRO A 27 6.16 -39.42 -17.37
C PRO A 27 5.60 -38.38 -18.38
N GLN A 28 5.07 -37.27 -17.89
CA GLN A 28 4.54 -36.19 -18.73
C GLN A 28 5.57 -35.08 -18.99
N LYS A 29 6.72 -35.15 -18.32
CA LYS A 29 7.86 -34.23 -18.42
C LYS A 29 9.16 -35.01 -18.31
N THR A 30 10.27 -34.38 -18.67
CA THR A 30 11.60 -35.00 -18.58
C THR A 30 11.89 -35.56 -17.17
N LEU A 31 11.49 -34.82 -16.14
CA LEU A 31 11.37 -35.32 -14.77
C LEU A 31 9.93 -35.19 -14.31
N HIS A 32 9.30 -36.30 -13.96
CA HIS A 32 7.95 -36.36 -13.41
C HIS A 32 7.97 -37.11 -12.08
N VAL A 33 7.71 -36.43 -10.99
CA VAL A 33 7.56 -37.00 -9.64
C VAL A 33 6.08 -37.06 -9.31
N ASN A 34 5.54 -38.28 -9.15
CA ASN A 34 4.16 -38.50 -8.67
C ASN A 34 4.21 -38.80 -7.18
N GLY A 35 4.62 -37.81 -6.39
CA GLY A 35 4.83 -37.94 -4.95
C GLY A 35 5.55 -36.70 -4.40
N SER A 36 6.18 -36.86 -3.24
CA SER A 36 6.90 -35.76 -2.58
C SER A 36 8.29 -35.57 -3.14
N LEU A 37 8.73 -34.33 -3.26
CA LEU A 37 10.11 -33.94 -3.58
C LEU A 37 10.74 -33.24 -2.38
N GLN A 38 11.89 -33.77 -1.89
CA GLN A 38 12.70 -33.10 -0.89
C GLN A 38 13.96 -32.52 -1.56
N VAL A 39 14.17 -31.22 -1.41
CA VAL A 39 15.40 -30.53 -1.83
C VAL A 39 16.09 -29.99 -0.58
N VAL A 40 17.34 -30.45 -0.36
CA VAL A 40 18.07 -30.15 0.90
C VAL A 40 18.77 -28.79 0.86
N ASN A 41 19.34 -28.41 -0.30
CA ASN A 41 20.15 -27.19 -0.40
C ASN A 41 19.40 -26.07 -1.15
N GLU A 42 19.36 -26.11 -2.46
CA GLU A 42 18.86 -25.03 -3.29
C GLU A 42 18.10 -25.54 -4.52
N ILE A 43 17.20 -24.70 -5.03
CA ILE A 43 16.55 -24.92 -6.32
C ILE A 43 17.07 -23.85 -7.28
N ASN A 44 17.84 -24.28 -8.29
CA ASN A 44 18.28 -23.42 -9.37
C ASN A 44 17.24 -23.43 -10.48
N VAL A 45 16.80 -22.23 -10.93
CA VAL A 45 15.84 -22.07 -12.02
C VAL A 45 16.40 -21.18 -13.13
N GLY A 46 15.96 -21.40 -14.34
CA GLY A 46 16.55 -20.76 -15.52
C GLY A 46 17.88 -21.42 -15.92
N GLY A 47 18.76 -20.65 -16.53
CA GLY A 47 20.02 -21.19 -17.08
C GLY A 47 19.85 -21.95 -18.40
N ASN A 48 20.89 -22.68 -18.80
CA ASN A 48 20.93 -23.52 -20.00
C ASN A 48 21.92 -24.68 -19.83
N ALA A 49 22.22 -25.44 -20.88
CA ALA A 49 23.10 -26.60 -20.82
C ALA A 49 24.54 -26.29 -20.35
N THR A 50 24.99 -25.04 -20.43
CA THR A 50 26.36 -24.61 -20.08
C THR A 50 26.41 -23.60 -18.94
N THR A 51 25.27 -23.09 -18.51
CA THR A 51 25.17 -22.03 -17.49
C THR A 51 24.16 -22.47 -16.44
N ALA A 52 24.56 -22.47 -15.18
CA ALA A 52 23.67 -22.76 -14.06
C ALA A 52 22.55 -21.68 -13.97
N GLY A 53 21.38 -22.11 -13.50
CA GLY A 53 20.30 -21.18 -13.13
C GLY A 53 20.61 -20.41 -11.86
N SER A 54 19.63 -19.68 -11.37
CA SER A 54 19.70 -18.93 -10.12
C SER A 54 19.02 -19.68 -8.99
N ALA A 55 19.68 -19.74 -7.84
CA ALA A 55 19.09 -20.20 -6.57
C ALA A 55 18.29 -19.10 -5.83
N GLY A 56 18.29 -17.87 -6.36
CA GLY A 56 17.71 -16.72 -5.70
C GLY A 56 18.58 -16.19 -4.56
N THR A 57 18.02 -15.21 -3.84
CA THR A 57 18.61 -14.65 -2.62
C THR A 57 17.56 -14.65 -1.49
N THR A 58 18.03 -14.48 -0.25
CA THR A 58 17.14 -14.48 0.91
C THR A 58 15.96 -13.52 0.75
N GLY A 59 14.76 -14.00 1.02
CA GLY A 59 13.52 -13.22 0.94
C GLY A 59 12.88 -13.14 -0.44
N GLN A 60 13.47 -13.74 -1.46
CA GLN A 60 12.84 -13.89 -2.77
C GLN A 60 11.82 -15.03 -2.79
N ILE A 61 10.83 -14.90 -3.63
CA ILE A 61 9.83 -15.93 -3.93
C ILE A 61 9.96 -16.42 -5.37
N LEU A 62 9.68 -17.69 -5.58
CA LEU A 62 9.69 -18.29 -6.92
C LEU A 62 8.37 -17.95 -7.62
N THR A 63 8.45 -17.31 -8.78
CA THR A 63 7.29 -16.88 -9.56
C THR A 63 7.27 -17.53 -10.92
N SER A 64 6.06 -17.83 -11.41
CA SER A 64 5.85 -18.30 -12.77
C SER A 64 5.92 -17.13 -13.76
N ASN A 65 6.66 -17.31 -14.85
CA ASN A 65 6.70 -16.37 -15.98
C ASN A 65 5.77 -16.79 -17.14
N GLY A 66 4.86 -17.74 -16.87
CA GLY A 66 3.92 -18.24 -17.85
C GLY A 66 4.34 -19.58 -18.49
N PRO A 67 3.49 -20.11 -19.40
CA PRO A 67 3.78 -21.36 -20.11
C PRO A 67 5.06 -21.25 -20.93
N ALA A 68 5.86 -22.32 -20.94
CA ALA A 68 7.12 -22.42 -21.68
C ALA A 68 8.24 -21.42 -21.28
N ALA A 69 8.04 -20.62 -20.27
CA ALA A 69 9.07 -19.77 -19.70
C ALA A 69 9.61 -20.36 -18.38
N ALA A 70 10.92 -20.23 -18.15
CA ALA A 70 11.50 -20.64 -16.88
C ALA A 70 10.95 -19.75 -15.74
N PRO A 71 10.63 -20.32 -14.57
CA PRO A 71 10.30 -19.52 -13.40
C PRO A 71 11.50 -18.67 -13.00
N SER A 72 11.26 -17.61 -12.24
CA SER A 72 12.31 -16.73 -11.74
C SER A 72 12.11 -16.38 -10.28
N TRP A 73 13.21 -16.09 -9.58
CA TRP A 73 13.19 -15.56 -8.23
C TRP A 73 12.88 -14.06 -8.26
N GLN A 74 11.88 -13.63 -7.51
CA GLN A 74 11.43 -12.24 -7.44
C GLN A 74 11.42 -11.73 -6.02
N THR A 75 11.82 -10.47 -5.83
CA THR A 75 11.65 -9.80 -4.55
C THR A 75 10.18 -9.47 -4.35
N LEU A 76 9.61 -9.80 -3.20
CA LEU A 76 8.18 -9.68 -2.92
C LEU A 76 7.64 -8.26 -3.20
N ASN A 77 8.41 -7.24 -2.83
CA ASN A 77 8.03 -5.83 -3.02
C ASN A 77 8.12 -5.33 -4.48
N THR A 78 8.54 -6.16 -5.43
CA THR A 78 8.56 -5.83 -6.87
C THR A 78 7.44 -6.51 -7.64
N ILE A 79 6.67 -7.40 -7.00
CA ILE A 79 5.57 -8.13 -7.64
C ILE A 79 4.35 -7.22 -7.70
N SER A 80 3.70 -7.14 -8.88
CA SER A 80 2.47 -6.37 -9.08
C SER A 80 1.37 -6.79 -8.09
N GLY A 81 0.66 -5.81 -7.54
CA GLY A 81 -0.39 -6.02 -6.54
C GLY A 81 0.09 -6.22 -5.11
N THR A 82 1.41 -6.29 -4.87
CA THR A 82 1.96 -6.40 -3.52
C THR A 82 2.07 -5.05 -2.84
N ILE A 83 1.95 -5.03 -1.51
CA ILE A 83 2.22 -3.82 -0.73
C ILE A 83 3.73 -3.57 -0.74
N ASN A 84 4.15 -2.44 -1.30
CA ASN A 84 5.53 -1.99 -1.31
C ASN A 84 5.91 -1.24 -0.02
N GLY A 85 4.94 -0.57 0.60
CA GLY A 85 5.16 0.18 1.82
C GLY A 85 3.87 0.68 2.46
N ALA A 86 3.97 0.99 3.74
CA ALA A 86 2.92 1.62 4.51
C ALA A 86 3.53 2.79 5.29
N TYR A 87 2.96 3.97 5.16
CA TYR A 87 3.46 5.19 5.77
C TYR A 87 2.36 5.86 6.58
N TYR A 88 2.77 6.60 7.59
CA TYR A 88 1.88 7.31 8.46
C TYR A 88 2.48 8.66 8.82
N VAL A 89 1.68 9.71 8.75
CA VAL A 89 1.99 11.03 9.26
C VAL A 89 0.82 11.58 10.06
N GLN A 90 1.13 12.38 11.05
CA GLN A 90 0.15 12.90 11.98
C GLN A 90 0.39 14.39 12.23
N GLY A 91 -0.69 15.09 12.52
CA GLY A 91 -0.67 16.49 12.90
C GLY A 91 0.22 16.75 14.12
N THR A 92 0.79 17.93 14.20
CA THR A 92 1.73 18.31 15.26
C THR A 92 1.21 19.45 16.12
N THR A 93 1.06 20.63 15.55
CA THR A 93 0.66 21.84 16.25
C THR A 93 -0.71 22.32 15.80
N THR A 94 -1.43 22.95 16.71
CA THR A 94 -2.71 23.60 16.39
C THR A 94 -2.50 24.73 15.39
N ALA A 95 -3.35 24.78 14.37
CA ALA A 95 -3.42 25.90 13.45
C ALA A 95 -4.88 26.30 13.22
N SER A 96 -5.15 27.59 13.02
CA SER A 96 -6.49 28.16 12.88
C SER A 96 -6.63 28.86 11.54
N ALA A 97 -7.80 28.71 10.93
CA ALA A 97 -8.21 29.41 9.71
C ALA A 97 -9.46 30.23 9.97
N ASN A 98 -9.44 31.51 9.64
CA ASN A 98 -10.63 32.36 9.57
C ASN A 98 -11.42 32.07 8.28
N ALA A 99 -12.67 32.53 8.23
CA ALA A 99 -13.51 32.41 7.04
C ALA A 99 -12.76 32.89 5.77
N GLY A 100 -12.74 32.05 4.74
CA GLY A 100 -12.02 32.29 3.47
C GLY A 100 -10.53 31.97 3.49
N GLN A 101 -9.94 31.64 4.64
CA GLN A 101 -8.51 31.29 4.73
C GLN A 101 -8.27 29.81 4.46
N THR A 102 -7.11 29.56 3.84
CA THR A 102 -6.54 28.23 3.64
C THR A 102 -5.27 28.11 4.47
N ILE A 103 -5.14 27.03 5.21
CA ILE A 103 -3.92 26.72 5.99
C ILE A 103 -3.42 25.33 5.65
N ASP A 104 -2.11 25.14 5.72
CA ASP A 104 -1.53 23.80 5.77
C ASP A 104 -1.84 23.17 7.13
N VAL A 105 -2.20 21.89 7.14
CA VAL A 105 -2.35 21.14 8.39
C VAL A 105 -0.96 20.75 8.88
N PRO A 106 -0.46 21.34 9.98
CA PRO A 106 0.91 21.12 10.44
C PRO A 106 1.18 19.63 10.72
N GLY A 107 2.32 19.12 10.22
CA GLY A 107 2.73 17.72 10.38
C GLY A 107 2.15 16.77 9.34
N VAL A 108 1.14 17.13 8.56
CA VAL A 108 0.49 16.22 7.60
C VAL A 108 0.99 16.48 6.18
N THR A 109 2.27 16.23 6.00
CA THR A 109 2.97 16.28 4.70
C THR A 109 3.85 15.05 4.55
N TYR A 110 3.84 14.46 3.36
CA TYR A 110 4.67 13.30 3.03
C TYR A 110 5.23 13.43 1.61
N THR A 111 6.53 13.16 1.47
CA THR A 111 7.19 13.13 0.17
C THR A 111 7.66 11.72 -0.14
N VAL A 112 7.37 11.25 -1.34
CA VAL A 112 7.73 9.91 -1.81
C VAL A 112 8.40 9.98 -3.16
N THR A 113 9.32 9.06 -3.42
CA THR A 113 9.95 8.87 -4.73
C THR A 113 9.56 7.50 -5.28
N VAL A 114 8.89 7.49 -6.44
CA VAL A 114 8.65 6.29 -7.23
C VAL A 114 9.91 6.01 -8.06
N PRO A 115 10.51 4.81 -7.95
CA PRO A 115 11.75 4.48 -8.65
C PRO A 115 11.61 4.54 -10.18
N ALA A 116 12.73 4.75 -10.87
CA ALA A 116 12.77 4.76 -12.33
C ALA A 116 12.22 3.46 -12.93
N GLY A 117 11.41 3.59 -13.97
CA GLY A 117 10.78 2.46 -14.67
C GLY A 117 9.68 1.74 -13.89
N LYS A 118 9.26 2.26 -12.72
CA LYS A 118 8.16 1.70 -11.92
C LYS A 118 6.92 2.59 -11.99
N THR A 119 5.78 1.94 -11.78
CA THR A 119 4.50 2.60 -11.50
C THR A 119 3.98 2.04 -10.18
N GLN A 120 3.50 2.91 -9.30
CA GLN A 120 2.98 2.51 -8.00
C GLN A 120 1.63 3.16 -7.75
N THR A 121 0.74 2.44 -7.08
CA THR A 121 -0.55 2.97 -6.64
C THR A 121 -0.49 3.32 -5.16
N PHE A 122 -0.85 4.56 -4.86
CA PHE A 122 -0.92 5.11 -3.51
C PHE A 122 -2.38 5.17 -3.08
N LEU A 123 -2.69 4.56 -1.95
CA LEU A 123 -4.01 4.62 -1.32
C LEU A 123 -3.90 5.45 -0.04
N PHE A 124 -4.56 6.59 -0.02
CA PHE A 124 -4.61 7.50 1.11
C PHE A 124 -5.88 7.27 1.93
N THR A 125 -5.72 7.24 3.25
CA THR A 125 -6.80 7.35 4.23
C THR A 125 -6.46 8.52 5.13
N ILE A 126 -7.33 9.54 5.15
CA ILE A 126 -7.13 10.75 5.94
C ILE A 126 -8.28 10.89 6.93
N ILE A 127 -7.95 11.13 8.19
CA ILE A 127 -8.90 11.48 9.24
C ILE A 127 -8.55 12.88 9.72
N GLY A 128 -9.52 13.78 9.70
CA GLY A 128 -9.34 15.16 10.12
C GLY A 128 -10.42 15.62 11.07
N TYR A 129 -10.07 16.56 11.92
CA TYR A 129 -11.00 17.28 12.81
C TYR A 129 -10.79 18.78 12.64
N ALA A 130 -11.87 19.52 12.48
CA ALA A 130 -11.83 20.96 12.53
C ALA A 130 -12.80 21.43 13.63
N LEU A 131 -12.31 22.24 14.53
CA LEU A 131 -13.02 22.67 15.72
C LEU A 131 -13.04 24.19 15.80
N ASP A 132 -14.22 24.76 15.98
CA ASP A 132 -14.37 26.13 16.49
C ASP A 132 -14.52 26.04 18.01
N ILE A 133 -13.58 26.64 18.74
CA ILE A 133 -13.58 26.64 20.19
C ILE A 133 -14.51 27.69 20.78
N SER A 134 -15.10 28.55 19.97
CA SER A 134 -16.05 29.58 20.41
C SER A 134 -17.43 28.98 20.66
N SER A 135 -18.04 29.26 21.79
CA SER A 135 -19.38 28.82 22.13
C SER A 135 -20.42 29.51 21.24
N GLY A 136 -21.39 28.74 20.75
CA GLY A 136 -22.52 29.29 19.98
C GLY A 136 -22.21 29.64 18.51
N THR A 137 -21.00 29.38 18.03
CA THR A 137 -20.62 29.62 16.64
C THR A 137 -20.67 28.35 15.81
N THR A 138 -20.89 28.49 14.50
CA THR A 138 -20.79 27.41 13.53
C THR A 138 -19.53 27.59 12.70
N SER A 139 -18.89 26.48 12.35
CA SER A 139 -17.82 26.48 11.36
C SER A 139 -18.10 25.48 10.27
N GLN A 140 -17.73 25.83 9.06
CA GLN A 140 -17.82 24.98 7.88
C GLN A 140 -16.54 25.09 7.11
N GLY A 141 -16.07 23.98 6.56
CA GLY A 141 -14.85 24.00 5.79
C GLY A 141 -14.58 22.69 5.06
N VAL A 142 -13.39 22.58 4.51
CA VAL A 142 -12.98 21.47 3.69
C VAL A 142 -11.55 21.07 4.02
N PHE A 143 -11.34 19.78 4.30
CA PHE A 143 -10.01 19.19 4.21
C PHE A 143 -9.71 18.84 2.76
N THR A 144 -8.52 19.13 2.32
CA THR A 144 -8.07 18.93 0.93
C THR A 144 -6.74 18.20 0.91
N LEU A 145 -6.64 17.13 0.12
CA LEU A 145 -5.38 16.48 -0.20
C LEU A 145 -4.82 17.07 -1.48
N LEU A 146 -3.59 17.56 -1.41
CA LEU A 146 -2.82 18.08 -2.53
C LEU A 146 -1.73 17.09 -2.94
N GLN A 147 -1.47 17.01 -4.24
CA GLN A 147 -0.29 16.40 -4.86
C GLN A 147 0.50 17.48 -5.58
N ASN A 148 1.73 17.75 -5.18
CA ASN A 148 2.57 18.81 -5.76
C ASN A 148 1.85 20.17 -5.86
N GLY A 149 1.06 20.52 -4.82
CA GLY A 149 0.28 21.75 -4.79
C GLY A 149 -1.07 21.69 -5.51
N THR A 150 -1.35 20.65 -6.29
CA THR A 150 -2.63 20.47 -6.99
C THR A 150 -3.59 19.62 -6.16
N LYS A 151 -4.84 20.09 -6.02
CA LYS A 151 -5.89 19.35 -5.31
C LYS A 151 -6.26 18.07 -6.04
N ILE A 152 -6.24 16.94 -5.31
CA ILE A 152 -6.63 15.62 -5.84
C ILE A 152 -7.80 14.98 -5.10
N SER A 153 -8.13 15.44 -3.90
CA SER A 153 -9.29 14.98 -3.12
C SER A 153 -9.69 16.00 -2.09
N SER A 154 -10.91 15.92 -1.60
CA SER A 154 -11.36 16.75 -0.47
C SER A 154 -12.59 16.17 0.21
N ALA A 155 -12.82 16.58 1.45
CA ALA A 155 -14.02 16.24 2.21
C ALA A 155 -14.49 17.44 3.04
N TYR A 156 -15.80 17.63 3.06
CA TYR A 156 -16.46 18.67 3.83
C TYR A 156 -16.52 18.29 5.30
N VAL A 157 -16.30 19.28 6.15
CA VAL A 157 -16.44 19.16 7.59
C VAL A 157 -17.22 20.37 8.13
N SER A 158 -18.10 20.10 9.08
CA SER A 158 -18.82 21.18 9.77
C SER A 158 -18.89 20.92 11.25
N LYS A 159 -18.93 21.99 12.03
CA LYS A 159 -19.35 21.99 13.42
C LYS A 159 -20.74 22.64 13.48
N ALA A 160 -21.72 21.92 14.00
CA ALA A 160 -22.98 22.53 14.35
C ALA A 160 -22.82 23.27 15.67
N GLY A 161 -23.11 24.56 15.69
CA GLY A 161 -23.31 25.28 16.93
C GLY A 161 -24.59 24.77 17.58
N ILE A 162 -24.56 24.50 18.88
CA ILE A 162 -25.78 24.16 19.59
C ILE A 162 -26.46 25.45 20.00
N PHE A 163 -27.68 25.62 19.53
CA PHE A 163 -28.57 26.59 20.09
C PHE A 163 -28.94 26.11 21.49
N SER A 164 -28.56 26.89 22.52
CA SER A 164 -29.10 26.67 23.84
C SER A 164 -30.60 27.05 23.79
N ASN A 165 -31.46 26.08 23.61
CA ASN A 165 -32.85 26.25 23.90
C ASN A 165 -33.00 26.25 25.42
N SER A 166 -33.68 27.22 25.99
CA SER A 166 -33.80 27.52 27.41
C SER A 166 -34.44 26.42 28.26
N GLY A 167 -33.87 25.24 28.25
CA GLY A 167 -34.34 24.08 29.00
C GLY A 167 -33.34 22.95 29.10
N LEU A 168 -32.27 22.97 28.36
CA LEU A 168 -31.18 22.00 28.45
C LEU A 168 -29.98 22.65 29.14
N SER A 169 -29.93 22.53 30.43
CA SER A 169 -28.78 22.81 31.27
C SER A 169 -27.65 21.82 30.86
N GLY A 170 -26.69 22.27 30.09
CA GLY A 170 -25.60 21.46 29.60
C GLY A 170 -25.61 21.30 28.07
N GLY A 171 -25.60 22.40 27.34
CA GLY A 171 -25.43 22.37 25.89
C GLY A 171 -24.12 21.67 25.50
N LEU A 172 -24.22 20.75 24.56
CA LEU A 172 -23.03 20.14 23.90
C LEU A 172 -22.27 21.26 23.17
N VAL A 173 -21.39 21.92 23.88
CA VAL A 173 -20.52 22.97 23.35
C VAL A 173 -19.31 22.27 22.74
N ASN A 174 -18.95 22.65 21.52
CA ASN A 174 -17.74 22.15 20.85
C ASN A 174 -17.75 20.66 20.49
N MET A 175 -18.73 20.22 19.70
CA MET A 175 -18.68 18.89 19.12
C MET A 175 -17.82 18.91 17.83
N PRO A 176 -16.58 18.42 17.87
CA PRO A 176 -15.80 18.21 16.66
C PRO A 176 -16.45 17.12 15.83
N VAL A 177 -16.67 17.38 14.57
CA VAL A 177 -17.14 16.36 13.62
C VAL A 177 -15.91 15.80 12.90
N PRO A 178 -15.59 14.51 13.08
CA PRO A 178 -14.52 13.90 12.33
C PRO A 178 -14.90 13.80 10.86
N VAL A 179 -13.92 13.97 9.99
CA VAL A 179 -14.08 13.65 8.58
C VAL A 179 -13.07 12.59 8.18
N THR A 180 -13.52 11.57 7.45
CA THR A 180 -12.66 10.58 6.83
C THR A 180 -12.83 10.68 5.33
N PHE A 181 -11.74 10.76 4.60
CA PHE A 181 -11.77 10.71 3.15
C PHE A 181 -10.62 9.91 2.57
N LEU A 182 -10.85 9.40 1.36
CA LEU A 182 -9.99 8.46 0.69
C LEU A 182 -9.56 9.00 -0.68
N LYS A 183 -8.38 8.58 -1.12
CA LYS A 183 -7.93 8.80 -2.49
C LYS A 183 -7.00 7.69 -2.92
N SER A 184 -7.20 7.19 -4.14
CA SER A 184 -6.24 6.35 -4.83
C SER A 184 -5.64 7.11 -6.01
N VAL A 185 -4.34 6.98 -6.23
CA VAL A 185 -3.64 7.57 -7.38
C VAL A 185 -2.51 6.65 -7.81
N SER A 186 -2.41 6.40 -9.13
CA SER A 186 -1.27 5.68 -9.71
C SER A 186 -0.27 6.68 -10.26
N LEU A 187 1.00 6.51 -9.90
CA LEU A 187 2.10 7.43 -10.22
C LEU A 187 3.22 6.68 -10.91
N SER A 188 3.73 7.24 -11.98
CA SER A 188 4.97 6.80 -12.64
C SER A 188 6.20 7.25 -11.85
N SER A 189 7.39 6.88 -12.33
CA SER A 189 8.66 7.32 -11.72
C SER A 189 8.73 8.84 -11.54
N GLY A 190 9.16 9.28 -10.36
CA GLY A 190 9.23 10.69 -9.99
C GLY A 190 9.10 10.92 -8.49
N THR A 191 9.31 12.16 -8.07
CA THR A 191 9.13 12.58 -6.68
C THR A 191 7.85 13.38 -6.53
N TYR A 192 7.05 13.03 -5.53
CA TYR A 192 5.72 13.60 -5.29
C TYR A 192 5.58 13.99 -3.82
N THR A 193 5.10 15.20 -3.59
CA THR A 193 4.78 15.69 -2.24
C THR A 193 3.27 15.75 -2.07
N PHE A 194 2.80 15.08 -1.05
CA PHE A 194 1.40 15.08 -0.62
C PHE A 194 1.26 15.90 0.65
N LYS A 195 0.23 16.73 0.70
CA LYS A 195 -0.02 17.63 1.81
C LYS A 195 -1.52 17.76 2.06
N VAL A 196 -1.91 17.79 3.33
CA VAL A 196 -3.29 18.11 3.71
C VAL A 196 -3.39 19.59 4.04
N GLN A 197 -4.40 20.24 3.48
CA GLN A 197 -4.82 21.61 3.81
C GLN A 197 -6.21 21.62 4.41
N TYR A 198 -6.51 22.64 5.19
CA TYR A 198 -7.85 22.98 5.62
C TYR A 198 -8.22 24.38 5.12
N VAL A 199 -9.43 24.49 4.60
CA VAL A 199 -10.02 25.75 4.14
C VAL A 199 -11.25 26.01 5.00
N SER A 200 -11.31 27.13 5.71
CA SER A 200 -12.53 27.55 6.38
C SER A 200 -13.42 28.33 5.41
N TRP A 201 -14.66 27.88 5.23
CA TRP A 201 -15.67 28.58 4.43
C TRP A 201 -16.49 29.57 5.30
N VAL A 202 -16.84 29.14 6.51
CA VAL A 202 -17.64 29.92 7.45
C VAL A 202 -17.02 29.77 8.84
N GLY A 203 -16.93 30.88 9.55
CA GLY A 203 -16.42 30.96 10.91
C GLY A 203 -14.91 30.74 11.00
N THR A 204 -14.42 30.70 12.21
CA THR A 204 -13.01 30.36 12.50
C THR A 204 -12.96 28.91 12.97
N ALA A 205 -12.06 28.11 12.39
CA ALA A 205 -11.86 26.74 12.85
C ALA A 205 -10.38 26.41 13.01
N SER A 206 -10.09 25.57 13.98
CA SER A 206 -8.76 25.10 14.31
C SER A 206 -8.64 23.61 14.00
N VAL A 207 -7.50 23.21 13.49
CA VAL A 207 -7.09 21.80 13.28
C VAL A 207 -6.02 21.41 14.28
N ASN A 208 -5.82 20.11 14.51
CA ASN A 208 -4.84 19.57 15.45
C ASN A 208 -5.00 20.13 16.88
N VAL A 209 -6.22 20.27 17.34
CA VAL A 209 -6.50 20.79 18.70
C VAL A 209 -6.28 19.69 19.73
N VAL A 210 -5.55 20.00 20.79
CA VAL A 210 -5.49 19.15 21.98
C VAL A 210 -6.69 19.52 22.88
N PRO A 211 -7.59 18.58 23.18
CA PRO A 211 -8.85 18.89 23.86
C PRO A 211 -8.70 19.03 25.38
N SER A 212 -7.62 19.64 25.85
CA SER A 212 -7.26 19.74 27.27
C SER A 212 -8.28 20.47 28.14
N THR A 213 -9.18 21.25 27.53
CA THR A 213 -10.25 21.98 28.23
C THR A 213 -11.60 21.26 28.20
N PHE A 214 -11.67 20.09 27.57
CA PHE A 214 -12.91 19.32 27.48
C PHE A 214 -13.17 18.56 28.78
N ALA A 215 -14.42 18.51 29.21
CA ALA A 215 -14.83 17.72 30.36
C ALA A 215 -14.52 16.23 30.10
N GLY A 216 -13.80 15.60 31.04
CA GLY A 216 -13.38 14.20 30.90
C GLY A 216 -12.10 13.98 30.09
N TYR A 217 -11.39 15.05 29.70
CA TYR A 217 -10.07 14.88 29.08
C TYR A 217 -9.12 14.08 30.00
N ASN A 218 -8.52 13.03 29.47
CA ASN A 218 -7.70 12.08 30.21
C ASN A 218 -6.19 12.20 29.93
N GLY A 219 -5.78 13.26 29.23
CA GLY A 219 -4.38 13.47 28.83
C GLY A 219 -4.03 12.96 27.42
N ASP A 220 -5.00 12.44 26.66
CA ASP A 220 -4.77 12.03 25.28
C ASP A 220 -4.59 13.23 24.35
N THR A 221 -3.35 13.50 23.98
CA THR A 221 -2.98 14.64 23.11
C THR A 221 -3.15 14.33 21.62
N GLU A 222 -3.42 13.07 21.25
CA GLU A 222 -3.47 12.62 19.85
C GLU A 222 -4.90 12.47 19.32
N ALA A 223 -5.90 12.45 20.19
CA ALA A 223 -7.27 12.09 19.85
C ALA A 223 -7.84 12.91 18.68
N MET A 224 -7.50 14.19 18.59
CA MET A 224 -8.04 15.11 17.58
C MET A 224 -6.99 15.59 16.57
N LEU A 225 -5.81 14.97 16.52
CA LEU A 225 -4.83 15.26 15.49
C LEU A 225 -5.29 14.70 14.14
N THR A 226 -5.06 15.46 13.09
CA THR A 226 -5.25 14.99 11.72
C THR A 226 -4.25 13.88 11.43
N LYS A 227 -4.70 12.78 10.84
CA LYS A 227 -3.88 11.60 10.54
C LYS A 227 -3.99 11.25 9.07
N MET A 228 -2.88 10.87 8.45
CA MET A 228 -2.86 10.37 7.08
C MET A 228 -2.06 9.08 7.01
N GLN A 229 -2.73 8.01 6.60
CA GLN A 229 -2.11 6.74 6.25
C GLN A 229 -1.98 6.63 4.73
N ILE A 230 -0.87 6.06 4.28
CA ILE A 230 -0.57 5.84 2.87
C ILE A 230 -0.13 4.40 2.69
N LEU A 231 -0.89 3.63 1.92
CA LEU A 231 -0.48 2.30 1.47
C LEU A 231 0.01 2.41 0.03
N VAL A 232 1.14 1.78 -0.26
CA VAL A 232 1.77 1.80 -1.59
C VAL A 232 1.79 0.39 -2.15
N TYR A 233 1.23 0.24 -3.34
CA TYR A 233 1.18 -1.02 -4.08
C TYR A 233 2.06 -0.92 -5.32
N ASN A 234 2.70 -2.02 -5.68
CA ASN A 234 3.37 -2.16 -6.97
C ASN A 234 2.34 -2.49 -8.06
N ASN A 235 2.50 -1.88 -9.22
CA ASN A 235 1.68 -2.13 -10.41
C ASN A 235 2.44 -2.99 -11.44
#